data_03e57e813b1cb285ea0ae0f01775f8cd
#
_entry.id   03e57e813b1cb285ea0ae0f01775f8cd
#
_cell.length_a   1.000
_cell.length_b   1.000
_cell.length_c   1.000
_cell.angle_alpha   90.00
_cell.angle_beta   90.00
_cell.angle_gamma   90.00
#
_symmetry.space_group_name_H-M   'P 1'
#
loop_
_entity.id
_entity.type
_entity.pdbx_description
1 polymer ?
#
loop_
_entity_poly.entity_id
_entity_poly.type
_entity_poly.pdbx_seq_one_letter_code
_entity_poly.pdbx_strand_id
1 'polypeptide(L)'
;MNCVESMFHQLPQTADRLTDAATWEQGARHWPSGEQQTLTCCRVIDETHDVKTFEFRTEDGLPVRFEPGQFMTVSADVHGHRLERCYTISSPPTRPYLVSMTVKRVPGGAMSNWLHESMQPGKQLRAYGPSGSFTATAAAATKSLYLSAGSGVTPLMSMTRASIDLGLDRDIVFIHSARTPADIVFRRELQRLAELSPRLKTFFVCEGVGDEGGWSGPVGRLSLQLLSEWVPDHTEREVFTCGPAGYMNAVRALLHEGGHNPARYHQESFDISAGVAPEPIAPASEAAQETFTIKLSRSSKSFTMNAAETVLSAARKAGVAIPSSCSQGMCGTCKTKVLEGTVDMNHNGGIREREIQKGFRLLCCSRPTSDLVLEL
;
A
#
# COMPACT_ATOMS: atom_id res chain seq x y z
N MET A 1 24.55 -26.94 35.40
CA MET A 1 24.29 -25.56 35.88
C MET A 1 24.99 -24.66 34.90
N ASN A 2 24.43 -24.36 34.01
CA ASN A 2 23.53 -23.42 33.32
C ASN A 2 24.35 -22.34 32.62
N CYS A 3 24.81 -22.66 31.38
CA CYS A 3 25.44 -21.72 30.46
C CYS A 3 24.39 -20.97 29.58
N VAL A 4 23.10 -21.20 29.80
CA VAL A 4 22.01 -20.64 28.98
C VAL A 4 21.37 -19.41 29.61
N GLU A 5 21.47 -19.22 30.92
CA GLU A 5 20.84 -18.06 31.61
C GLU A 5 21.62 -16.74 31.48
N SER A 6 22.89 -16.79 31.04
CA SER A 6 23.72 -15.57 30.92
C SER A 6 23.53 -14.82 29.59
N MET A 7 22.85 -15.39 28.60
CA MET A 7 22.69 -14.79 27.27
C MET A 7 21.46 -13.87 27.12
N PHE A 8 20.52 -13.93 28.08
CA PHE A 8 19.28 -13.13 27.98
C PHE A 8 19.32 -11.80 28.75
N HIS A 9 20.42 -11.45 29.38
CA HIS A 9 20.49 -10.22 30.22
C HIS A 9 21.08 -8.99 29.54
N GLN A 10 21.28 -9.00 28.21
CA GLN A 10 21.77 -7.84 27.46
C GLN A 10 20.96 -7.53 26.20
N LEU A 11 19.64 -7.72 26.22
CA LEU A 11 18.81 -7.09 25.20
C LEU A 11 18.56 -5.64 25.64
N PRO A 12 18.89 -4.64 24.79
CA PRO A 12 18.64 -3.25 25.12
C PRO A 12 17.15 -3.00 25.30
N GLN A 13 16.79 -2.37 26.43
CA GLN A 13 15.40 -2.02 26.83
C GLN A 13 14.73 -0.93 25.97
N THR A 14 14.97 -0.88 24.67
CA THR A 14 14.41 0.18 23.82
C THR A 14 13.92 -0.40 22.50
N ALA A 15 12.74 -1.05 22.55
CA ALA A 15 12.01 -1.49 21.35
C ALA A 15 11.68 -0.32 20.38
N ASP A 16 11.64 0.91 20.86
CA ASP A 16 11.42 2.12 20.04
C ASP A 16 12.56 2.42 19.06
N ARG A 17 13.72 1.82 19.23
CA ARG A 17 14.90 2.11 18.39
C ARG A 17 14.99 1.33 17.10
N LEU A 18 14.28 0.20 16.95
CA LEU A 18 14.40 -0.63 15.75
C LEU A 18 13.56 -0.17 14.54
N THR A 19 12.67 0.80 14.74
CA THR A 19 11.89 1.42 13.67
C THR A 19 12.32 2.85 13.36
N ASP A 20 13.17 3.45 14.19
CA ASP A 20 13.67 4.80 13.98
C ASP A 20 14.86 4.82 13.02
N ALA A 21 14.94 5.90 12.23
CA ALA A 21 16.05 6.17 11.31
C ALA A 21 17.43 6.15 12.01
N ALA A 22 17.48 6.45 13.31
CA ALA A 22 18.68 6.46 14.13
C ALA A 22 19.21 5.06 14.50
N THR A 23 18.42 4.00 14.36
CA THR A 23 18.82 2.63 14.73
C THR A 23 19.65 1.92 13.67
N TRP A 24 19.61 2.39 12.45
CA TRP A 24 20.55 1.95 11.43
C TRP A 24 21.83 2.72 11.68
N GLU A 25 22.89 2.03 12.06
CA GLU A 25 24.20 2.65 12.30
C GLU A 25 24.52 3.67 11.21
N GLN A 26 24.98 4.85 11.60
CA GLN A 26 25.44 5.84 10.64
C GLN A 26 26.52 5.20 9.76
N GLY A 27 26.21 5.04 8.47
CA GLY A 27 27.09 4.40 7.49
C GLY A 27 26.67 3.02 7.05
N ALA A 28 25.65 2.37 7.66
CA ALA A 28 25.11 1.12 7.11
C ALA A 28 24.51 1.37 5.73
N ARG A 29 25.06 0.67 4.73
CA ARG A 29 24.53 0.74 3.36
C ARG A 29 23.16 0.06 3.31
N HIS A 30 22.20 0.73 2.75
CA HIS A 30 20.85 0.21 2.50
C HIS A 30 20.40 0.65 1.11
N TRP A 31 19.35 0.04 0.59
CA TRP A 31 18.76 0.49 -0.67
C TRP A 31 18.30 1.95 -0.55
N PRO A 32 18.87 2.88 -1.34
CA PRO A 32 18.48 4.30 -1.31
C PRO A 32 17.05 4.49 -1.80
N SER A 33 16.26 5.24 -1.03
CA SER A 33 14.90 5.58 -1.44
C SER A 33 14.90 6.37 -2.73
N GLY A 34 14.05 5.95 -3.68
CA GLY A 34 13.93 6.59 -5.00
C GLY A 34 14.85 6.04 -6.08
N GLU A 35 15.81 5.20 -5.73
CA GLU A 35 16.63 4.50 -6.73
C GLU A 35 15.97 3.19 -7.19
N GLN A 36 16.27 2.81 -8.43
CA GLN A 36 15.86 1.52 -8.97
C GLN A 36 16.82 0.43 -8.49
N GLN A 37 16.25 -0.68 -8.01
CA GLN A 37 17.00 -1.88 -7.64
C GLN A 37 16.53 -3.09 -8.43
N THR A 38 17.42 -4.04 -8.61
CA THR A 38 17.10 -5.38 -9.08
C THR A 38 16.80 -6.27 -7.87
N LEU A 39 15.63 -6.89 -7.88
CA LEU A 39 15.20 -7.85 -6.90
C LEU A 39 15.25 -9.26 -7.49
N THR A 40 15.90 -10.18 -6.80
CA THR A 40 15.94 -11.60 -7.15
C THR A 40 14.93 -12.37 -6.31
N CYS A 41 14.01 -13.07 -6.96
CA CYS A 41 13.06 -13.95 -6.29
C CYS A 41 13.79 -15.10 -5.61
N CYS A 42 13.51 -15.32 -4.31
CA CYS A 42 14.08 -16.40 -3.52
C CYS A 42 13.09 -17.53 -3.30
N ARG A 43 11.80 -17.18 -3.19
CA ARG A 43 10.75 -18.13 -2.86
C ARG A 43 9.40 -17.66 -3.42
N VAL A 44 8.53 -18.63 -3.75
CA VAL A 44 7.13 -18.40 -4.10
C VAL A 44 6.28 -19.29 -3.21
N ILE A 45 5.24 -18.73 -2.62
CA ILE A 45 4.33 -19.40 -1.70
C ILE A 45 2.91 -19.22 -2.22
N ASP A 46 2.17 -20.31 -2.39
CA ASP A 46 0.74 -20.26 -2.70
C ASP A 46 -0.03 -20.01 -1.40
N GLU A 47 -0.66 -18.84 -1.30
CA GLU A 47 -1.48 -18.44 -0.14
C GLU A 47 -2.93 -18.95 -0.29
N THR A 48 -3.48 -18.77 -1.49
CA THR A 48 -4.79 -19.26 -1.93
C THR A 48 -4.71 -19.68 -3.40
N HIS A 49 -5.81 -20.13 -3.99
CA HIS A 49 -5.86 -20.51 -5.41
C HIS A 49 -5.52 -19.36 -6.38
N ASP A 50 -5.69 -18.10 -5.94
CA ASP A 50 -5.50 -16.90 -6.76
C ASP A 50 -4.56 -15.86 -6.12
N VAL A 51 -3.89 -16.20 -5.00
CA VAL A 51 -2.94 -15.30 -4.31
C VAL A 51 -1.62 -16.02 -4.06
N LYS A 52 -0.51 -15.39 -4.45
CA LYS A 52 0.84 -15.86 -4.19
C LYS A 52 1.66 -14.81 -3.45
N THR A 53 2.50 -15.26 -2.55
CA THR A 53 3.56 -14.45 -1.95
C THR A 53 4.89 -14.74 -2.66
N PHE A 54 5.54 -13.68 -3.11
CA PHE A 54 6.87 -13.70 -3.71
C PHE A 54 7.85 -13.05 -2.74
N GLU A 55 8.89 -13.79 -2.35
CA GLU A 55 9.96 -13.30 -1.48
C GLU A 55 11.18 -12.93 -2.31
N PHE A 56 11.72 -11.75 -2.08
CA PHE A 56 12.83 -11.19 -2.85
C PHE A 56 13.96 -10.72 -1.94
N ARG A 57 15.17 -10.77 -2.48
CA ARG A 57 16.34 -10.06 -1.96
C ARG A 57 16.84 -9.07 -2.99
N THR A 58 17.52 -8.03 -2.55
CA THR A 58 18.26 -7.14 -3.44
C THR A 58 19.43 -7.89 -4.10
N GLU A 59 19.80 -7.53 -5.32
CA GLU A 59 20.90 -8.18 -6.05
C GLU A 59 22.23 -7.97 -5.34
N ASP A 60 22.45 -6.77 -4.81
CA ASP A 60 23.65 -6.37 -4.07
C ASP A 60 23.66 -6.82 -2.60
N GLY A 61 22.60 -7.50 -2.15
CA GLY A 61 22.45 -7.96 -0.76
C GLY A 61 22.19 -6.85 0.26
N LEU A 62 21.88 -5.63 -0.17
CA LEU A 62 21.57 -4.52 0.72
C LEU A 62 20.20 -4.72 1.41
N PRO A 63 20.09 -4.35 2.68
CA PRO A 63 18.80 -4.36 3.37
C PRO A 63 17.87 -3.30 2.80
N VAL A 64 16.57 -3.60 2.79
CA VAL A 64 15.51 -2.68 2.39
C VAL A 64 14.93 -2.02 3.64
N ARG A 65 15.08 -0.70 3.72
CA ARG A 65 14.56 0.09 4.84
C ARG A 65 13.19 0.64 4.47
N PHE A 66 12.17 0.32 5.25
CA PHE A 66 10.80 0.76 5.02
C PHE A 66 9.98 0.81 6.30
N GLU A 67 8.83 1.47 6.26
CA GLU A 67 7.83 1.43 7.31
C GLU A 67 6.76 0.38 6.98
N PRO A 68 6.21 -0.34 8.00
CA PRO A 68 5.19 -1.37 7.76
C PRO A 68 3.94 -0.75 7.14
N GLY A 69 3.48 -1.32 6.01
CA GLY A 69 2.38 -0.80 5.19
C GLY A 69 2.84 -0.08 3.92
N GLN A 70 4.11 0.26 3.77
CA GLN A 70 4.65 0.82 2.53
C GLN A 70 4.64 -0.19 1.39
N PHE A 71 4.74 0.31 0.16
CA PHE A 71 4.74 -0.47 -1.08
C PHE A 71 6.00 -0.21 -1.91
N MET A 72 6.26 -1.10 -2.85
CA MET A 72 7.24 -0.92 -3.93
C MET A 72 6.54 -0.83 -5.28
N THR A 73 7.11 -0.06 -6.20
CA THR A 73 6.72 -0.06 -7.61
C THR A 73 7.57 -1.07 -8.35
N VAL A 74 6.96 -2.14 -8.81
CA VAL A 74 7.58 -3.19 -9.60
C VAL A 74 7.51 -2.83 -11.07
N SER A 75 8.63 -2.98 -11.77
CA SER A 75 8.76 -2.77 -13.21
C SER A 75 9.23 -4.05 -13.89
N ALA A 76 8.50 -4.50 -14.89
CA ALA A 76 8.84 -5.68 -15.70
C ALA A 76 8.47 -5.46 -17.16
N ASP A 77 9.16 -6.18 -18.04
CA ASP A 77 8.76 -6.32 -19.44
C ASP A 77 7.77 -7.47 -19.55
N VAL A 78 6.56 -7.14 -19.93
CA VAL A 78 5.45 -8.10 -20.07
C VAL A 78 4.96 -8.04 -21.51
N HIS A 79 5.19 -9.11 -22.27
CA HIS A 79 4.86 -9.22 -23.69
C HIS A 79 5.42 -8.07 -24.54
N GLY A 80 6.66 -7.64 -24.30
CA GLY A 80 7.32 -6.55 -25.02
C GLY A 80 6.89 -5.14 -24.58
N HIS A 81 6.09 -5.03 -23.53
CA HIS A 81 5.67 -3.75 -22.96
C HIS A 81 6.19 -3.61 -21.53
N ARG A 82 6.88 -2.51 -21.26
CA ARG A 82 7.29 -2.19 -19.90
C ARG A 82 6.08 -1.77 -19.08
N LEU A 83 5.76 -2.56 -18.07
CA LEU A 83 4.68 -2.29 -17.12
C LEU A 83 5.25 -1.96 -15.74
N GLU A 84 4.55 -1.07 -15.06
CA GLU A 84 4.85 -0.71 -13.66
C GLU A 84 3.59 -0.83 -12.81
N ARG A 85 3.71 -1.49 -11.65
CA ARG A 85 2.61 -1.64 -10.68
C ARG A 85 3.11 -1.57 -9.26
N CYS A 86 2.30 -0.98 -8.40
CA CYS A 86 2.57 -0.92 -6.96
C CYS A 86 2.11 -2.19 -6.28
N TYR A 87 2.95 -2.72 -5.41
CA TYR A 87 2.62 -3.83 -4.53
C TYR A 87 3.10 -3.53 -3.11
N THR A 88 2.22 -3.69 -2.15
CA THR A 88 2.56 -3.52 -0.74
C THR A 88 3.62 -4.53 -0.32
N ILE A 89 4.56 -4.08 0.49
CA ILE A 89 5.54 -4.96 1.15
C ILE A 89 4.80 -5.66 2.29
N SER A 90 4.47 -6.94 2.11
CA SER A 90 3.73 -7.73 3.10
C SER A 90 4.63 -8.27 4.23
N SER A 91 5.97 -8.37 4.03
CA SER A 91 6.93 -8.67 5.10
C SER A 91 7.07 -7.50 6.07
N PRO A 92 7.55 -7.73 7.29
CA PRO A 92 7.84 -6.65 8.23
C PRO A 92 9.22 -6.02 7.96
N PRO A 93 9.42 -4.74 8.31
CA PRO A 93 10.73 -4.09 8.20
C PRO A 93 11.80 -4.67 9.14
N THR A 94 11.40 -5.45 10.13
CA THR A 94 12.28 -6.22 11.03
C THR A 94 13.08 -7.32 10.33
N ARG A 95 12.72 -7.66 9.09
CA ARG A 95 13.39 -8.66 8.23
C ARG A 95 13.88 -8.01 6.93
N PRO A 96 14.80 -7.04 6.98
CA PRO A 96 15.08 -6.12 5.87
C PRO A 96 15.80 -6.74 4.68
N TYR A 97 16.42 -7.92 4.84
CA TYR A 97 17.15 -8.62 3.77
C TYR A 97 16.25 -9.47 2.86
N LEU A 98 14.99 -9.66 3.27
CA LEU A 98 14.01 -10.44 2.54
C LEU A 98 12.68 -9.69 2.53
N VAL A 99 12.31 -9.13 1.39
CA VAL A 99 11.04 -8.43 1.23
C VAL A 99 10.04 -9.29 0.49
N SER A 100 8.79 -9.29 0.96
CA SER A 100 7.73 -10.08 0.37
C SER A 100 6.66 -9.18 -0.24
N MET A 101 6.19 -9.56 -1.42
CA MET A 101 5.00 -8.99 -2.06
C MET A 101 3.97 -10.09 -2.26
N THR A 102 2.77 -9.88 -1.75
CA THR A 102 1.67 -10.83 -1.87
C THR A 102 0.68 -10.30 -2.89
N VAL A 103 0.53 -11.05 -3.98
CA VAL A 103 -0.13 -10.60 -5.20
C VAL A 103 -1.32 -11.48 -5.51
N LYS A 104 -2.50 -10.86 -5.62
CA LYS A 104 -3.69 -11.52 -6.13
C LYS A 104 -3.66 -11.52 -7.65
N ARG A 105 -3.96 -12.67 -8.25
CA ARG A 105 -4.17 -12.81 -9.68
C ARG A 105 -5.47 -12.13 -10.08
N VAL A 106 -5.36 -11.08 -10.89
CA VAL A 106 -6.52 -10.31 -11.36
C VAL A 106 -6.91 -10.81 -12.75
N PRO A 107 -8.16 -11.17 -13.01
CA PRO A 107 -8.61 -11.51 -14.36
C PRO A 107 -8.28 -10.40 -15.36
N GLY A 108 -7.56 -10.74 -16.43
CA GLY A 108 -7.09 -9.76 -17.44
C GLY A 108 -5.97 -8.82 -16.99
N GLY A 109 -5.50 -8.91 -15.75
CA GLY A 109 -4.42 -8.08 -15.24
C GLY A 109 -3.04 -8.50 -15.76
N ALA A 110 -2.42 -7.73 -16.63
CA ALA A 110 -1.18 -8.13 -17.30
C ALA A 110 -0.03 -8.43 -16.30
N MET A 111 0.27 -7.52 -15.35
CA MET A 111 1.36 -7.70 -14.39
C MET A 111 1.09 -8.83 -13.40
N SER A 112 -0.13 -8.92 -12.83
CA SER A 112 -0.44 -9.95 -11.84
C SER A 112 -0.43 -11.35 -12.44
N ASN A 113 -0.92 -11.53 -13.66
CA ASN A 113 -0.85 -12.81 -14.38
C ASN A 113 0.61 -13.16 -14.69
N TRP A 114 1.40 -12.21 -15.22
CA TRP A 114 2.81 -12.43 -15.50
C TRP A 114 3.59 -12.84 -14.25
N LEU A 115 3.38 -12.19 -13.10
CA LEU A 115 4.01 -12.59 -11.84
C LEU A 115 3.64 -14.03 -11.47
N HIS A 116 2.38 -14.40 -11.55
CA HIS A 116 1.91 -15.76 -11.21
C HIS A 116 2.43 -16.86 -12.15
N GLU A 117 2.66 -16.53 -13.41
CA GLU A 117 3.06 -17.50 -14.46
C GLU A 117 4.57 -17.57 -14.63
N SER A 118 5.27 -16.44 -14.49
CA SER A 118 6.67 -16.33 -14.88
C SER A 118 7.63 -16.19 -13.69
N MET A 119 7.17 -15.70 -12.53
CA MET A 119 8.05 -15.46 -11.40
C MET A 119 8.29 -16.76 -10.62
N GLN A 120 9.58 -17.09 -10.48
CA GLN A 120 10.05 -18.27 -9.76
C GLN A 120 11.42 -17.99 -9.14
N PRO A 121 11.91 -18.81 -8.19
CA PRO A 121 13.23 -18.64 -7.60
C PRO A 121 14.34 -18.48 -8.66
N GLY A 122 15.19 -17.47 -8.46
CA GLY A 122 16.25 -17.08 -9.38
C GLY A 122 15.85 -16.04 -10.45
N LYS A 123 14.57 -15.82 -10.70
CA LYS A 123 14.10 -14.76 -11.60
C LYS A 123 14.24 -13.39 -10.96
N GLN A 124 14.43 -12.39 -11.82
CA GLN A 124 14.64 -11.02 -11.40
C GLN A 124 13.54 -10.08 -11.92
N LEU A 125 13.29 -9.02 -11.18
CA LEU A 125 12.50 -7.87 -11.58
C LEU A 125 13.14 -6.58 -11.07
N ARG A 126 12.72 -5.46 -11.61
CA ARG A 126 13.16 -4.16 -11.13
C ARG A 126 12.11 -3.57 -10.21
N ALA A 127 12.54 -2.85 -9.16
CA ALA A 127 11.66 -2.16 -8.25
C ALA A 127 12.19 -0.79 -7.87
N TYR A 128 11.29 0.10 -7.49
CA TYR A 128 11.53 1.42 -6.92
C TYR A 128 10.82 1.52 -5.57
N GLY A 129 11.28 2.37 -4.73
CA GLY A 129 10.69 2.61 -3.43
C GLY A 129 11.66 2.24 -2.32
N PRO A 130 11.19 1.93 -1.10
CA PRO A 130 9.78 1.93 -0.65
C PRO A 130 9.11 3.30 -0.65
N SER A 131 7.78 3.31 -0.75
CA SER A 131 6.95 4.52 -0.78
C SER A 131 5.60 4.28 -0.09
N GLY A 132 4.88 5.35 0.21
CA GLY A 132 3.55 5.29 0.82
C GLY A 132 3.52 5.88 2.23
N SER A 133 2.32 6.32 2.64
CA SER A 133 2.07 6.94 3.94
C SER A 133 1.03 6.19 4.78
N PHE A 134 0.55 5.04 4.30
CA PHE A 134 -0.36 4.18 5.03
C PHE A 134 0.44 3.29 5.97
N THR A 135 0.87 3.86 7.11
CA THR A 135 1.75 3.19 8.08
C THR A 135 1.20 3.34 9.49
N ALA A 136 1.33 2.30 10.32
CA ALA A 136 0.90 2.33 11.71
C ALA A 136 1.84 3.14 12.62
N THR A 137 3.07 3.46 12.16
CA THR A 137 4.03 4.27 12.91
C THR A 137 3.63 5.73 13.00
N ALA A 138 2.85 6.23 12.03
CA ALA A 138 2.34 7.60 12.03
C ALA A 138 1.24 7.84 13.09
N ALA A 139 0.59 6.76 13.57
CA ALA A 139 -0.41 6.80 14.63
C ALA A 139 0.14 6.06 15.86
N ALA A 140 0.61 6.81 16.85
CA ALA A 140 1.14 6.27 18.11
C ALA A 140 0.06 5.62 19.00
N ALA A 141 -0.90 4.92 18.38
CA ALA A 141 -2.02 4.33 19.08
C ALA A 141 -1.66 3.00 19.74
N THR A 142 -2.03 2.87 21.01
CA THR A 142 -1.91 1.61 21.76
C THR A 142 -2.98 0.61 21.38
N LYS A 143 -4.12 1.06 20.83
CA LYS A 143 -5.25 0.23 20.39
C LYS A 143 -5.50 0.43 18.89
N SER A 144 -5.44 -0.63 18.11
CA SER A 144 -5.69 -0.61 16.68
C SER A 144 -6.79 -1.59 16.27
N LEU A 145 -7.55 -1.22 15.24
CA LEU A 145 -8.52 -2.07 14.57
C LEU A 145 -8.14 -2.17 13.09
N TYR A 146 -7.77 -3.36 12.66
CA TYR A 146 -7.40 -3.65 11.29
C TYR A 146 -8.56 -4.31 10.56
N LEU A 147 -9.03 -3.68 9.49
CA LEU A 147 -10.16 -4.14 8.68
C LEU A 147 -9.69 -4.37 7.25
N SER A 148 -9.69 -5.61 6.79
CA SER A 148 -9.20 -5.95 5.46
C SER A 148 -10.14 -6.85 4.68
N ALA A 149 -10.03 -6.78 3.34
CA ALA A 149 -10.66 -7.76 2.46
C ALA A 149 -9.73 -8.15 1.29
N GLY A 150 -9.68 -9.44 1.00
CA GLY A 150 -8.86 -9.99 -0.09
C GLY A 150 -7.39 -9.56 0.01
N SER A 151 -6.80 -9.07 -1.08
CA SER A 151 -5.40 -8.60 -1.09
C SER A 151 -5.11 -7.37 -0.23
N GLY A 152 -6.13 -6.66 0.25
CA GLY A 152 -5.97 -5.56 1.21
C GLY A 152 -5.44 -5.99 2.59
N VAL A 153 -5.28 -7.28 2.81
CA VAL A 153 -4.61 -7.83 3.99
C VAL A 153 -3.13 -7.44 4.06
N THR A 154 -2.48 -7.17 2.93
CA THR A 154 -1.01 -7.05 2.84
C THR A 154 -0.39 -5.94 3.70
N PRO A 155 -0.87 -4.68 3.70
CA PRO A 155 -0.30 -3.65 4.57
C PRO A 155 -0.53 -3.96 6.05
N LEU A 156 -1.72 -4.45 6.39
CA LEU A 156 -2.08 -4.76 7.76
C LEU A 156 -1.29 -5.97 8.30
N MET A 157 -0.97 -6.92 7.42
CA MET A 157 -0.10 -8.05 7.77
C MET A 157 1.34 -7.60 8.04
N SER A 158 1.89 -6.69 7.23
CA SER A 158 3.19 -6.07 7.47
C SER A 158 3.24 -5.37 8.84
N MET A 159 2.19 -4.59 9.15
CA MET A 159 2.04 -3.89 10.44
C MET A 159 1.94 -4.87 11.62
N THR A 160 1.16 -5.95 11.46
CA THR A 160 0.97 -6.99 12.49
C THR A 160 2.27 -7.72 12.76
N ARG A 161 2.96 -8.19 11.70
CA ARG A 161 4.26 -8.86 11.81
C ARG A 161 5.29 -7.98 12.52
N ALA A 162 5.38 -6.70 12.12
CA ALA A 162 6.30 -5.75 12.74
C ALA A 162 6.00 -5.54 14.24
N SER A 163 4.72 -5.40 14.60
CA SER A 163 4.30 -5.23 15.99
C SER A 163 4.69 -6.44 16.86
N ILE A 164 4.52 -7.65 16.33
CA ILE A 164 4.85 -8.89 17.06
C ILE A 164 6.36 -9.10 17.12
N ASP A 165 7.07 -8.95 16.00
CA ASP A 165 8.53 -9.12 15.95
C ASP A 165 9.24 -8.16 16.92
N LEU A 166 8.72 -6.97 17.13
CA LEU A 166 9.26 -5.96 18.05
C LEU A 166 8.74 -6.08 19.49
N GLY A 167 7.81 -7.00 19.76
CA GLY A 167 7.18 -7.12 21.08
C GLY A 167 6.45 -5.86 21.52
N LEU A 168 5.86 -5.09 20.59
CA LEU A 168 5.19 -3.82 20.93
C LEU A 168 3.94 -4.10 21.77
N ASP A 169 3.74 -3.33 22.83
CA ASP A 169 2.54 -3.36 23.68
C ASP A 169 1.34 -2.67 22.98
N ARG A 170 0.93 -3.27 21.87
CA ARG A 170 -0.13 -2.75 21.00
C ARG A 170 -1.28 -3.74 20.94
N ASP A 171 -2.46 -3.33 21.42
CA ASP A 171 -3.70 -4.12 21.33
C ASP A 171 -4.27 -4.04 19.92
N ILE A 172 -4.17 -5.12 19.17
CA ILE A 172 -4.61 -5.22 17.77
C ILE A 172 -5.80 -6.17 17.68
N VAL A 173 -6.92 -5.67 17.14
CA VAL A 173 -8.00 -6.51 16.65
C VAL A 173 -7.93 -6.52 15.12
N PHE A 174 -7.77 -7.69 14.54
CA PHE A 174 -7.66 -7.90 13.10
C PHE A 174 -8.90 -8.63 12.58
N ILE A 175 -9.70 -7.97 11.75
CA ILE A 175 -10.87 -8.57 11.09
C ILE A 175 -10.58 -8.66 9.59
N HIS A 176 -10.59 -9.87 9.05
CA HIS A 176 -10.41 -10.11 7.62
C HIS A 176 -11.66 -10.69 6.98
N SER A 177 -12.12 -10.05 5.90
CA SER A 177 -13.27 -10.47 5.12
C SER A 177 -12.82 -11.19 3.83
N ALA A 178 -13.43 -12.31 3.51
CA ALA A 178 -13.14 -13.12 2.33
C ALA A 178 -14.43 -13.59 1.67
N ARG A 179 -14.35 -14.08 0.42
CA ARG A 179 -15.50 -14.68 -0.27
C ARG A 179 -15.87 -16.01 0.35
N THR A 180 -14.87 -16.86 0.57
CA THR A 180 -15.00 -18.18 1.21
C THR A 180 -13.83 -18.39 2.17
N PRO A 181 -13.89 -19.38 3.07
CA PRO A 181 -12.78 -19.72 3.95
C PRO A 181 -11.48 -20.07 3.22
N ALA A 182 -11.54 -20.64 2.02
CA ALA A 182 -10.40 -20.95 1.17
C ALA A 182 -9.74 -19.68 0.57
N ASP A 183 -10.45 -18.55 0.55
CA ASP A 183 -9.96 -17.25 0.08
C ASP A 183 -9.30 -16.41 1.19
N ILE A 184 -9.24 -16.89 2.44
CA ILE A 184 -8.63 -16.16 3.55
C ILE A 184 -7.12 -16.19 3.41
N VAL A 185 -6.56 -15.08 2.94
CA VAL A 185 -5.10 -14.91 2.80
C VAL A 185 -4.45 -14.85 4.17
N PHE A 186 -3.32 -15.54 4.34
CA PHE A 186 -2.58 -15.66 5.61
C PHE A 186 -3.38 -16.26 6.78
N ARG A 187 -4.44 -17.03 6.53
CA ARG A 187 -5.32 -17.58 7.58
C ARG A 187 -4.54 -18.28 8.69
N ARG A 188 -3.70 -19.26 8.31
CA ARG A 188 -2.93 -20.06 9.28
C ARG A 188 -1.92 -19.19 10.06
N GLU A 189 -1.30 -18.24 9.38
CA GLU A 189 -0.32 -17.36 10.03
C GLU A 189 -1.01 -16.41 11.01
N LEU A 190 -2.11 -15.76 10.64
CA LEU A 190 -2.88 -14.89 11.54
C LEU A 190 -3.35 -15.62 12.80
N GLN A 191 -3.87 -16.86 12.64
CA GLN A 191 -4.26 -17.69 13.77
C GLN A 191 -3.07 -18.00 14.68
N ARG A 192 -1.95 -18.42 14.09
CA ARG A 192 -0.73 -18.71 14.86
C ARG A 192 -0.17 -17.48 15.59
N LEU A 193 -0.19 -16.32 14.93
CA LEU A 193 0.25 -15.07 15.55
C LEU A 193 -0.64 -14.68 16.74
N ALA A 194 -1.94 -14.92 16.63
CA ALA A 194 -2.90 -14.68 17.72
C ALA A 194 -2.68 -15.66 18.91
N GLU A 195 -2.25 -16.89 18.64
CA GLU A 195 -1.87 -17.85 19.69
C GLU A 195 -0.59 -17.42 20.42
N LEU A 196 0.36 -16.81 19.69
CA LEU A 196 1.65 -16.36 20.22
C LEU A 196 1.57 -15.02 20.96
N SER A 197 0.62 -14.17 20.61
CA SER A 197 0.49 -12.83 21.17
C SER A 197 -0.89 -12.59 21.79
N PRO A 198 -0.98 -12.43 23.13
CA PRO A 198 -2.25 -12.10 23.77
C PRO A 198 -2.83 -10.73 23.39
N ARG A 199 -2.01 -9.90 22.73
CA ARG A 199 -2.39 -8.57 22.24
C ARG A 199 -2.99 -8.58 20.84
N LEU A 200 -2.98 -9.72 20.14
CA LEU A 200 -3.59 -9.88 18.82
C LEU A 200 -4.83 -10.75 18.91
N LYS A 201 -5.98 -10.19 18.52
CA LYS A 201 -7.21 -10.96 18.27
C LYS A 201 -7.52 -10.97 16.80
N THR A 202 -7.85 -12.13 16.24
CA THR A 202 -8.16 -12.30 14.81
C THR A 202 -9.57 -12.84 14.61
N PHE A 203 -10.31 -12.22 13.70
CA PHE A 203 -11.64 -12.64 13.30
C PHE A 203 -11.74 -12.72 11.79
N PHE A 204 -12.54 -13.66 11.30
CA PHE A 204 -12.76 -13.86 9.88
C PHE A 204 -14.26 -13.85 9.58
N VAL A 205 -14.64 -13.19 8.47
CA VAL A 205 -16.00 -13.17 7.94
C VAL A 205 -15.96 -13.63 6.50
N CYS A 206 -16.79 -14.60 6.12
CA CYS A 206 -16.85 -15.09 4.74
C CYS A 206 -18.24 -14.85 4.14
N GLU A 207 -18.29 -14.37 2.89
CA GLU A 207 -19.58 -14.16 2.20
C GLU A 207 -20.34 -15.48 2.00
N GLY A 208 -19.62 -16.60 1.89
CA GLY A 208 -20.14 -17.96 1.77
C GLY A 208 -19.18 -19.01 2.32
N VAL A 209 -19.61 -20.24 2.42
CA VAL A 209 -18.79 -21.35 2.95
C VAL A 209 -17.94 -22.04 1.87
N GLY A 210 -18.27 -21.86 0.58
CA GLY A 210 -17.59 -22.56 -0.51
C GLY A 210 -17.71 -24.08 -0.37
N ASP A 211 -16.67 -24.80 -0.83
CA ASP A 211 -16.58 -26.26 -0.74
C ASP A 211 -15.92 -26.73 0.58
N GLU A 212 -15.52 -25.82 1.46
CA GLU A 212 -14.85 -26.13 2.73
C GLU A 212 -15.89 -26.53 3.80
N GLY A 213 -16.12 -27.86 3.93
CA GLY A 213 -16.91 -28.39 5.03
C GLY A 213 -16.26 -28.08 6.39
N GLY A 214 -17.04 -27.54 7.34
CA GLY A 214 -16.56 -27.28 8.73
C GLY A 214 -16.24 -25.82 9.03
N TRP A 215 -16.65 -24.87 8.18
CA TRP A 215 -16.61 -23.45 8.54
C TRP A 215 -17.61 -23.15 9.66
N SER A 216 -17.11 -22.68 10.81
CA SER A 216 -17.90 -22.33 11.98
C SER A 216 -17.97 -20.81 12.23
N GLY A 217 -17.28 -20.02 11.40
CA GLY A 217 -17.29 -18.57 11.50
C GLY A 217 -18.56 -17.96 10.86
N PRO A 218 -18.77 -16.64 11.03
CA PRO A 218 -19.88 -15.92 10.43
C PRO A 218 -19.90 -16.02 8.91
N VAL A 219 -21.13 -16.10 8.36
CA VAL A 219 -21.40 -16.07 6.93
C VAL A 219 -22.16 -14.78 6.60
N GLY A 220 -21.68 -14.05 5.59
CA GLY A 220 -22.19 -12.78 5.15
C GLY A 220 -21.09 -11.72 5.11
N ARG A 221 -21.46 -10.47 5.30
CA ARG A 221 -20.55 -9.32 5.35
C ARG A 221 -20.39 -8.83 6.78
N LEU A 222 -19.29 -8.14 7.06
CA LEU A 222 -19.10 -7.48 8.34
C LEU A 222 -20.28 -6.51 8.60
N SER A 223 -20.95 -6.68 9.73
CA SER A 223 -22.06 -5.83 10.19
C SER A 223 -21.65 -5.06 11.44
N LEU A 224 -22.39 -4.00 11.77
CA LEU A 224 -22.18 -3.25 13.00
C LEU A 224 -22.41 -4.12 14.25
N GLN A 225 -23.35 -5.06 14.17
CA GLN A 225 -23.59 -6.02 15.25
C GLN A 225 -22.36 -6.88 15.51
N LEU A 226 -21.80 -7.52 14.47
CA LEU A 226 -20.58 -8.32 14.60
C LEU A 226 -19.38 -7.48 15.06
N LEU A 227 -19.25 -6.26 14.53
CA LEU A 227 -18.17 -5.36 14.95
C LEU A 227 -18.28 -5.03 16.43
N SER A 228 -19.48 -4.66 16.92
CA SER A 228 -19.72 -4.30 18.32
C SER A 228 -19.55 -5.48 19.27
N GLU A 229 -19.91 -6.70 18.81
CA GLU A 229 -19.71 -7.94 19.58
C GLU A 229 -18.22 -8.26 19.74
N TRP A 230 -17.45 -8.20 18.66
CA TRP A 230 -16.03 -8.56 18.68
C TRP A 230 -15.12 -7.46 19.20
N VAL A 231 -15.53 -6.20 19.00
CA VAL A 231 -14.73 -5.01 19.30
C VAL A 231 -15.64 -3.96 19.98
N PRO A 232 -16.07 -4.20 21.22
CA PRO A 232 -16.99 -3.28 21.91
C PRO A 232 -16.41 -1.87 22.10
N ASP A 233 -15.07 -1.75 22.07
CA ASP A 233 -14.34 -0.47 22.14
C ASP A 233 -13.91 0.06 20.75
N HIS A 234 -14.57 -0.34 19.65
CA HIS A 234 -14.19 0.04 18.28
C HIS A 234 -14.11 1.55 18.06
N THR A 235 -14.91 2.36 18.78
CA THR A 235 -14.90 3.81 18.68
C THR A 235 -13.65 4.49 19.26
N GLU A 236 -12.92 3.77 20.14
CA GLU A 236 -11.69 4.25 20.77
C GLU A 236 -10.42 3.92 19.97
N ARG A 237 -10.51 2.99 19.00
CA ARG A 237 -9.37 2.44 18.28
C ARG A 237 -8.96 3.29 17.07
N GLU A 238 -7.68 3.27 16.74
CA GLU A 238 -7.22 3.72 15.41
C GLU A 238 -7.57 2.64 14.38
N VAL A 239 -8.33 3.01 13.38
CA VAL A 239 -8.81 2.07 12.35
C VAL A 239 -7.94 2.18 11.11
N PHE A 240 -7.42 1.05 10.66
CA PHE A 240 -6.69 0.91 9.40
C PHE A 240 -7.46 -0.04 8.49
N THR A 241 -7.83 0.44 7.31
CA THR A 241 -8.67 -0.32 6.38
C THR A 241 -8.05 -0.40 5.00
N CYS A 242 -8.02 -1.61 4.43
CA CYS A 242 -7.59 -1.82 3.06
C CYS A 242 -8.37 -2.98 2.41
N GLY A 243 -8.82 -2.77 1.16
CA GLY A 243 -9.59 -3.75 0.41
C GLY A 243 -10.21 -3.15 -0.86
N PRO A 244 -11.08 -3.90 -1.56
CA PRO A 244 -11.81 -3.41 -2.72
C PRO A 244 -12.69 -2.20 -2.41
N ALA A 245 -12.98 -1.32 -3.40
CA ALA A 245 -13.75 -0.08 -3.18
C ALA A 245 -15.11 -0.33 -2.54
N GLY A 246 -15.84 -1.35 -2.96
CA GLY A 246 -17.13 -1.70 -2.37
C GLY A 246 -17.03 -2.05 -0.88
N TYR A 247 -15.98 -2.78 -0.49
CA TYR A 247 -15.69 -3.09 0.91
C TYR A 247 -15.33 -1.83 1.70
N MET A 248 -14.44 -0.99 1.16
CA MET A 248 -14.01 0.26 1.80
C MET A 248 -15.18 1.20 2.07
N ASN A 249 -16.10 1.33 1.11
CA ASN A 249 -17.31 2.14 1.25
C ASN A 249 -18.25 1.58 2.32
N ALA A 250 -18.45 0.26 2.32
CA ALA A 250 -19.29 -0.40 3.32
C ALA A 250 -18.72 -0.24 4.74
N VAL A 251 -17.42 -0.45 4.93
CA VAL A 251 -16.75 -0.27 6.22
C VAL A 251 -16.83 1.17 6.70
N ARG A 252 -16.63 2.15 5.81
CA ARG A 252 -16.75 3.57 6.18
C ARG A 252 -18.15 3.92 6.65
N ALA A 253 -19.20 3.45 5.95
CA ALA A 253 -20.58 3.64 6.34
C ALA A 253 -20.88 2.99 7.71
N LEU A 254 -20.42 1.74 7.89
CA LEU A 254 -20.57 0.98 9.13
C LEU A 254 -19.90 1.67 10.33
N LEU A 255 -18.68 2.17 10.17
CA LEU A 255 -17.95 2.89 11.22
C LEU A 255 -18.62 4.24 11.55
N HIS A 256 -19.13 4.94 10.54
CA HIS A 256 -19.90 6.17 10.74
C HIS A 256 -21.19 5.91 11.54
N GLU A 257 -21.96 4.87 11.17
CA GLU A 257 -23.15 4.42 11.90
C GLU A 257 -22.81 4.03 13.34
N GLY A 258 -21.67 3.36 13.55
CA GLY A 258 -21.16 2.97 14.87
C GLY A 258 -20.56 4.12 15.69
N GLY A 259 -20.61 5.38 15.21
CA GLY A 259 -20.11 6.54 15.95
C GLY A 259 -18.59 6.68 16.02
N HIS A 260 -17.84 6.02 15.11
CA HIS A 260 -16.38 6.11 15.08
C HIS A 260 -15.92 7.50 14.62
N ASN A 261 -14.90 8.04 15.28
CA ASN A 261 -14.30 9.34 14.92
C ASN A 261 -13.53 9.27 13.60
N PRO A 262 -13.94 9.98 12.54
CA PRO A 262 -13.26 9.95 11.25
C PRO A 262 -11.77 10.36 11.28
N ALA A 263 -11.35 11.14 12.27
CA ALA A 263 -9.95 11.55 12.43
C ALA A 263 -9.02 10.37 12.78
N ARG A 264 -9.58 9.26 13.28
CA ARG A 264 -8.88 8.00 13.60
C ARG A 264 -9.04 6.94 12.52
N TYR A 265 -9.54 7.30 11.34
CA TYR A 265 -9.76 6.39 10.23
C TYR A 265 -8.68 6.59 9.16
N HIS A 266 -7.95 5.52 8.87
CA HIS A 266 -6.89 5.47 7.87
C HIS A 266 -7.23 4.42 6.82
N GLN A 267 -7.04 4.74 5.54
CA GLN A 267 -7.35 3.80 4.47
C GLN A 267 -6.32 3.82 3.35
N GLU A 268 -6.15 2.67 2.70
CA GLU A 268 -5.44 2.53 1.43
C GLU A 268 -6.30 1.72 0.47
N SER A 269 -6.40 2.16 -0.79
CA SER A 269 -7.18 1.48 -1.83
C SER A 269 -6.26 0.95 -2.93
N PHE A 270 -6.50 -0.29 -3.36
CA PHE A 270 -5.77 -0.92 -4.47
C PHE A 270 -6.58 -0.94 -5.78
N ASP A 271 -7.72 -0.25 -5.84
CA ASP A 271 -8.56 -0.27 -7.02
C ASP A 271 -7.86 0.29 -8.25
N ILE A 272 -7.45 -0.64 -9.11
CA ILE A 272 -6.96 -0.38 -10.46
C ILE A 272 -8.12 -0.10 -11.42
N SER A 273 -9.35 -0.37 -11.01
CA SER A 273 -10.56 -0.25 -11.85
C SER A 273 -11.00 1.18 -12.18
N ALA A 274 -10.32 2.20 -11.62
CA ALA A 274 -10.39 3.56 -12.16
C ALA A 274 -9.42 3.80 -13.32
N GLY A 275 -8.63 2.81 -13.72
CA GLY A 275 -8.02 2.70 -15.03
C GLY A 275 -9.08 2.25 -16.04
N VAL A 276 -10.12 2.99 -16.21
CA VAL A 276 -10.87 3.03 -17.47
C VAL A 276 -9.78 3.15 -18.53
N ALA A 277 -9.65 2.13 -19.39
CA ALA A 277 -9.06 2.33 -20.70
C ALA A 277 -9.60 3.68 -21.17
N PRO A 278 -8.77 4.62 -21.70
CA PRO A 278 -9.30 5.88 -22.14
C PRO A 278 -10.54 5.51 -22.94
N GLU A 279 -11.71 5.98 -22.49
CA GLU A 279 -12.90 5.90 -23.33
C GLU A 279 -12.42 6.37 -24.70
N PRO A 280 -12.73 5.66 -25.78
CA PRO A 280 -12.41 6.16 -27.09
C PRO A 280 -13.03 7.54 -27.11
N ILE A 281 -12.18 8.56 -27.10
CA ILE A 281 -12.59 9.96 -27.13
C ILE A 281 -13.45 10.01 -28.36
N ALA A 282 -14.76 10.15 -28.16
CA ALA A 282 -15.66 10.51 -29.24
C ALA A 282 -14.99 11.72 -29.87
N PRO A 283 -14.89 11.82 -31.22
CA PRO A 283 -14.17 12.91 -31.86
C PRO A 283 -14.78 14.20 -31.32
N ALA A 284 -14.02 14.85 -30.43
CA ALA A 284 -14.39 16.14 -29.88
C ALA A 284 -14.52 17.07 -31.08
N SER A 285 -15.69 17.65 -31.23
CA SER A 285 -15.88 18.80 -32.12
C SER A 285 -14.72 19.78 -31.95
N GLU A 286 -14.21 20.34 -33.02
CA GLU A 286 -13.17 21.36 -33.10
C GLU A 286 -13.57 22.66 -32.37
N ALA A 287 -13.84 22.59 -31.07
CA ALA A 287 -13.83 23.72 -30.17
C ALA A 287 -12.39 23.97 -29.78
N ALA A 288 -11.90 25.19 -29.91
CA ALA A 288 -10.54 25.61 -29.56
C ALA A 288 -10.19 25.07 -28.17
N GLN A 289 -9.27 24.06 -28.11
CA GLN A 289 -8.91 23.42 -26.85
C GLN A 289 -7.98 24.38 -26.10
N GLU A 290 -8.41 24.82 -24.95
CA GLU A 290 -7.61 25.66 -24.04
C GLU A 290 -6.28 24.98 -23.77
N THR A 291 -5.17 25.68 -24.01
CA THR A 291 -3.82 25.19 -23.77
C THR A 291 -3.16 26.03 -22.68
N PHE A 292 -2.46 25.37 -21.80
CA PHE A 292 -1.74 26.00 -20.69
C PHE A 292 -0.24 25.75 -20.79
N THR A 293 0.54 26.71 -20.30
CA THR A 293 1.99 26.62 -20.22
C THR A 293 2.40 26.17 -18.82
N ILE A 294 3.24 25.12 -18.75
CA ILE A 294 3.78 24.59 -17.51
C ILE A 294 5.26 24.92 -17.45
N LYS A 295 5.67 25.68 -16.44
CA LYS A 295 7.07 26.04 -16.18
C LYS A 295 7.63 25.23 -15.01
N LEU A 296 8.89 24.78 -15.11
CA LEU A 296 9.60 24.05 -14.06
C LEU A 296 10.63 25.00 -13.41
N SER A 297 10.44 25.28 -12.13
CA SER A 297 11.21 26.35 -11.45
C SER A 297 12.70 26.04 -11.31
N ARG A 298 13.08 24.76 -11.20
CA ARG A 298 14.47 24.33 -10.96
C ARG A 298 15.26 24.05 -12.24
N SER A 299 14.57 23.65 -13.33
CA SER A 299 15.23 23.26 -14.57
C SER A 299 15.10 24.27 -15.70
N SER A 300 14.39 25.38 -15.49
CA SER A 300 14.08 26.40 -16.50
C SER A 300 13.43 25.84 -17.78
N LYS A 301 12.92 24.62 -17.75
CA LYS A 301 12.16 24.00 -18.85
C LYS A 301 10.70 24.41 -18.78
N SER A 302 10.07 24.44 -19.94
CA SER A 302 8.62 24.64 -20.05
C SER A 302 8.06 23.76 -21.16
N PHE A 303 6.79 23.43 -21.06
CA PHE A 303 6.02 22.73 -22.07
C PHE A 303 4.57 23.22 -22.07
N THR A 304 3.89 23.06 -23.19
CA THR A 304 2.47 23.36 -23.33
C THR A 304 1.67 22.07 -23.24
N MET A 305 0.45 22.16 -22.70
CA MET A 305 -0.45 21.03 -22.58
C MET A 305 -1.90 21.45 -22.77
N ASN A 306 -2.72 20.49 -23.15
CA ASN A 306 -4.17 20.67 -23.27
C ASN A 306 -4.85 20.59 -21.89
N ALA A 307 -5.88 21.39 -21.64
CA ALA A 307 -6.68 21.38 -20.41
C ALA A 307 -7.27 19.98 -20.09
N ALA A 308 -7.57 19.17 -21.08
CA ALA A 308 -8.15 17.84 -20.90
C ALA A 308 -7.14 16.79 -20.41
N GLU A 309 -5.83 17.05 -20.55
CA GLU A 309 -4.78 16.12 -20.15
C GLU A 309 -4.39 16.31 -18.69
N THR A 310 -3.83 15.24 -18.06
CA THR A 310 -3.17 15.38 -16.77
C THR A 310 -1.77 15.93 -16.93
N VAL A 311 -1.33 16.72 -15.96
CA VAL A 311 0.01 17.34 -15.97
C VAL A 311 1.12 16.28 -16.10
N LEU A 312 0.96 15.12 -15.45
CA LEU A 312 1.92 14.01 -15.57
C LEU A 312 1.98 13.45 -17.01
N SER A 313 0.82 13.28 -17.67
CA SER A 313 0.78 12.76 -19.05
C SER A 313 1.48 13.70 -20.01
N ALA A 314 1.17 14.99 -19.93
CA ALA A 314 1.80 16.01 -20.76
C ALA A 314 3.31 16.15 -20.52
N ALA A 315 3.73 16.12 -19.26
CA ALA A 315 5.15 16.14 -18.89
C ALA A 315 5.94 14.97 -19.52
N ARG A 316 5.39 13.76 -19.48
CA ARG A 316 5.97 12.59 -20.13
C ARG A 316 6.11 12.77 -21.65
N LYS A 317 5.09 13.31 -22.32
CA LYS A 317 5.13 13.62 -23.76
C LYS A 317 6.20 14.66 -24.07
N ALA A 318 6.41 15.63 -23.18
CA ALA A 318 7.43 16.66 -23.30
C ALA A 318 8.83 16.21 -22.89
N GLY A 319 9.03 14.93 -22.54
CA GLY A 319 10.32 14.39 -22.12
C GLY A 319 10.76 14.86 -20.71
N VAL A 320 9.82 15.30 -19.89
CA VAL A 320 10.07 15.69 -18.50
C VAL A 320 9.84 14.50 -17.59
N ALA A 321 10.88 14.06 -16.89
CA ALA A 321 10.80 12.97 -15.93
C ALA A 321 10.20 13.49 -14.61
N ILE A 322 8.99 13.06 -14.29
CA ILE A 322 8.34 13.28 -13.00
C ILE A 322 8.22 11.93 -12.30
N PRO A 323 8.69 11.81 -11.04
CA PRO A 323 8.47 10.59 -10.27
C PRO A 323 6.99 10.25 -10.24
N SER A 324 6.65 9.03 -10.64
CA SER A 324 5.25 8.61 -10.69
C SER A 324 5.15 7.09 -10.61
N SER A 325 4.06 6.59 -10.07
CA SER A 325 3.84 5.17 -9.87
C SER A 325 2.41 4.75 -10.27
N CYS A 326 1.42 4.94 -9.40
CA CYS A 326 0.06 4.44 -9.63
C CYS A 326 -0.68 5.14 -10.79
N SER A 327 -0.31 6.37 -11.13
CA SER A 327 -0.98 7.26 -12.10
C SER A 327 -2.49 7.52 -11.82
N GLN A 328 -2.94 7.30 -10.59
CA GLN A 328 -4.35 7.33 -10.18
C GLN A 328 -4.63 8.17 -8.93
N GLY A 329 -3.67 8.97 -8.49
CA GLY A 329 -3.85 9.82 -7.31
C GLY A 329 -3.88 9.08 -5.96
N MET A 330 -3.34 7.84 -5.88
CA MET A 330 -3.36 7.02 -4.67
C MET A 330 -2.03 6.99 -3.93
N CYS A 331 -0.90 6.91 -4.64
CA CYS A 331 0.39 6.59 -4.03
C CYS A 331 1.19 7.82 -3.56
N GLY A 332 0.85 9.01 -3.99
CA GLY A 332 1.59 10.23 -3.63
C GLY A 332 2.93 10.43 -4.34
N THR A 333 3.40 9.49 -5.17
CA THR A 333 4.74 9.54 -5.79
C THR A 333 4.92 10.75 -6.73
N CYS A 334 3.85 11.16 -7.43
CA CYS A 334 3.87 12.33 -8.31
C CYS A 334 3.52 13.64 -7.59
N LYS A 335 3.59 13.66 -6.27
CA LYS A 335 3.27 14.84 -5.45
C LYS A 335 4.32 15.92 -5.69
N THR A 336 3.86 17.05 -6.19
CA THR A 336 4.70 18.20 -6.55
C THR A 336 4.05 19.46 -6.02
N LYS A 337 4.85 20.41 -5.59
CA LYS A 337 4.35 21.72 -5.16
C LYS A 337 4.07 22.58 -6.38
N VAL A 338 2.86 23.11 -6.46
CA VAL A 338 2.45 24.14 -7.41
C VAL A 338 2.77 25.47 -6.76
N LEU A 339 3.69 26.22 -7.38
CA LEU A 339 4.12 27.54 -6.90
C LEU A 339 3.17 28.63 -7.39
N GLU A 340 2.72 28.52 -8.64
CA GLU A 340 1.79 29.45 -9.26
C GLU A 340 0.75 28.70 -10.11
N GLY A 341 -0.44 29.24 -10.21
CA GLY A 341 -1.53 28.67 -10.98
C GLY A 341 -2.43 27.73 -10.20
N THR A 342 -3.44 27.19 -10.91
CA THR A 342 -4.48 26.34 -10.33
C THR A 342 -4.70 25.08 -11.15
N VAL A 343 -5.10 24.01 -10.46
CA VAL A 343 -5.43 22.72 -11.08
C VAL A 343 -6.72 22.17 -10.48
N ASP A 344 -7.49 21.47 -11.29
CA ASP A 344 -8.51 20.54 -10.83
C ASP A 344 -7.86 19.19 -10.54
N MET A 345 -7.94 18.74 -9.29
CA MET A 345 -7.29 17.52 -8.82
C MET A 345 -8.32 16.56 -8.23
N ASN A 346 -8.50 15.43 -8.90
CA ASN A 346 -9.38 14.35 -8.43
C ASN A 346 -8.53 13.16 -7.93
N HIS A 347 -8.20 13.15 -6.64
CA HIS A 347 -7.32 12.15 -6.04
C HIS A 347 -8.06 11.08 -5.24
N ASN A 348 -7.45 9.90 -5.14
CA ASN A 348 -7.95 8.73 -4.42
C ASN A 348 -7.18 8.49 -3.10
N GLY A 349 -6.95 9.55 -2.32
CA GLY A 349 -6.34 9.45 -0.99
C GLY A 349 -4.80 9.56 -0.94
N GLY A 350 -4.10 9.68 -2.08
CA GLY A 350 -2.63 9.77 -2.12
C GLY A 350 -2.03 11.09 -1.63
N ILE A 351 -2.85 12.02 -1.14
CA ILE A 351 -2.43 13.30 -0.59
C ILE A 351 -3.36 13.70 0.56
N ARG A 352 -2.81 14.31 1.58
CA ARG A 352 -3.58 14.77 2.75
C ARG A 352 -4.03 16.20 2.56
N GLU A 353 -5.17 16.58 3.16
CA GLU A 353 -5.72 17.94 3.07
C GLU A 353 -4.70 19.02 3.48
N ARG A 354 -3.92 18.79 4.55
CA ARG A 354 -2.85 19.69 4.98
C ARG A 354 -1.75 19.91 3.94
N GLU A 355 -1.52 18.95 3.05
CA GLU A 355 -0.54 19.05 1.96
C GLU A 355 -1.12 19.82 0.79
N ILE A 356 -2.41 19.61 0.50
CA ILE A 356 -3.15 20.40 -0.50
C ILE A 356 -3.14 21.88 -0.12
N GLN A 357 -3.37 22.19 1.16
CA GLN A 357 -3.32 23.57 1.69
C GLN A 357 -1.91 24.17 1.60
N LYS A 358 -0.85 23.36 1.65
CA LYS A 358 0.54 23.79 1.44
C LYS A 358 0.94 23.92 -0.03
N GLY A 359 -0.01 23.77 -0.96
CA GLY A 359 0.21 23.90 -2.40
C GLY A 359 0.68 22.64 -3.11
N PHE A 360 0.71 21.47 -2.43
CA PHE A 360 1.05 20.23 -3.11
C PHE A 360 -0.11 19.69 -3.94
N ARG A 361 0.23 19.07 -5.08
CA ARG A 361 -0.74 18.41 -5.97
C ARG A 361 -0.18 17.10 -6.50
N LEU A 362 -1.07 16.17 -6.80
CA LEU A 362 -0.73 14.90 -7.46
C LEU A 362 -0.86 15.06 -8.97
N LEU A 363 0.25 15.20 -9.67
CA LEU A 363 0.24 15.56 -11.09
C LEU A 363 -0.40 14.51 -12.00
N CYS A 364 -0.51 13.26 -11.55
CA CYS A 364 -1.15 12.18 -12.30
C CYS A 364 -2.68 12.30 -12.40
N CYS A 365 -3.31 13.05 -11.51
CA CYS A 365 -4.76 13.26 -11.46
C CYS A 365 -5.12 14.75 -11.39
N SER A 366 -4.18 15.63 -11.73
CA SER A 366 -4.38 17.09 -11.82
C SER A 366 -4.46 17.52 -13.26
N ARG A 367 -5.51 18.29 -13.61
CA ARG A 367 -5.67 19.00 -14.87
C ARG A 367 -5.48 20.49 -14.63
N PRO A 368 -4.75 21.21 -15.48
CA PRO A 368 -4.55 22.65 -15.31
C PRO A 368 -5.86 23.41 -15.57
N THR A 369 -6.09 24.44 -14.78
CA THR A 369 -7.14 25.45 -14.97
C THR A 369 -6.54 26.84 -15.20
N SER A 370 -5.22 26.93 -15.21
CA SER A 370 -4.42 28.10 -15.60
C SER A 370 -2.99 27.65 -15.95
N ASP A 371 -2.15 28.57 -16.43
CA ASP A 371 -0.71 28.34 -16.49
C ASP A 371 -0.16 27.95 -15.11
N LEU A 372 0.86 27.06 -15.07
CA LEU A 372 1.41 26.54 -13.84
C LEU A 372 2.92 26.80 -13.72
N VAL A 373 3.38 27.03 -12.50
CA VAL A 373 4.78 26.93 -12.13
C VAL A 373 4.93 25.81 -11.10
N LEU A 374 5.70 24.79 -11.45
CA LEU A 374 5.95 23.60 -10.62
C LEU A 374 7.33 23.65 -9.98
N GLU A 375 7.45 23.23 -8.72
CA GLU A 375 8.72 23.09 -8.03
C GLU A 375 9.43 21.78 -8.48
N LEU A 376 9.99 21.81 -9.70
CA LEU A 376 10.72 20.70 -10.35
C LEU A 376 11.99 21.21 -11.07
#